data_980f7725de0964e49f7ea5923bc9067f
#
_entry.id   980f7725de0964e49f7ea5923bc9067f
#
_cell.length_a   1.000
_cell.length_b   1.000
_cell.length_c   1.000
_cell.angle_alpha   90.00
_cell.angle_beta   90.00
_cell.angle_gamma   90.00
#
_symmetry.space_group_name_H-M   'P 1'
#
loop_
_entity.id
_entity.type
_entity.pdbx_description
1 polymer ?
#
loop_
_entity_poly.entity_id
_entity_poly.type
_entity_poly.pdbx_seq_one_letter_code
_entity_poly.pdbx_strand_id
1 'polypeptide(L)'
;MTDEARIRVRDANKKSWAEPWKIKMVEMTRWTTREYRQQCMAEAGFNTFLLRSADVYIDLLTDSGTSAMSDTQWAGMMLGDEAYAGSRNFYNLEAAIQKYYGYKYIVPTHQGRGAEHILSQLYIKQGDFVPGNMYFTTTRLHQELAGGTFVDVIIDEAHDPQSLHPFKGNMDLGKLEALIHRVGAARIPYVSLAATVNMAGGQPVSMQNAREVRVLCQKHGIPVMLDATRAVENAYFIQQREPGYADKKIAAILAEFCACTDGCTMSGKKDALVNIGGWLALNDREKYDEASNMVVVYEGLHTYGGMAGRDMEAMARGIAESVDDDHMRSRIGQVEYLGRKLLEWGVPIVQPIGGHAVFLDARRFYPHIPQDQFPAQTLAAELYIGSGVRAMERGVVSAGRDPVTGDHRYPKLELVRLTIPRRVYTQAHMDVTAEGVEEAWWNASAARGLKLVYEPKYLRFFQARFERK
;
A
#
# COMPACT_ATOMS: atom_id res chain seq x y z
N MET A 1 14.44 30.33 18.62
CA MET A 1 13.34 29.78 19.40
C MET A 1 13.65 28.31 19.63
N THR A 2 13.62 27.85 20.86
CA THR A 2 13.83 26.44 21.21
C THR A 2 12.66 25.60 20.70
N ASP A 3 12.86 24.30 20.45
CA ASP A 3 11.80 23.39 20.00
C ASP A 3 10.56 23.38 20.92
N GLU A 4 10.75 23.57 22.23
CA GLU A 4 9.62 23.75 23.18
C GLU A 4 8.77 25.00 22.91
N ALA A 5 9.37 26.10 22.48
CA ALA A 5 8.63 27.31 22.15
C ALA A 5 7.82 27.13 20.85
N ARG A 6 8.31 26.37 19.90
CA ARG A 6 7.58 25.97 18.68
C ARG A 6 6.36 25.10 19.00
N ILE A 7 6.51 24.12 19.86
CA ILE A 7 5.42 23.22 20.29
C ILE A 7 4.30 24.02 20.99
N ARG A 8 4.64 24.92 21.91
CA ARG A 8 3.66 25.76 22.61
C ARG A 8 2.87 26.68 21.69
N VAL A 9 3.50 27.28 20.69
CA VAL A 9 2.82 28.12 19.70
C VAL A 9 1.86 27.30 18.82
N ARG A 10 2.24 26.09 18.44
CA ARG A 10 1.37 25.17 17.70
C ARG A 10 0.17 24.72 18.53
N ASP A 11 0.38 24.40 19.81
CA ASP A 11 -0.69 23.97 20.72
C ASP A 11 -1.69 25.08 21.07
N ALA A 12 -1.27 26.33 21.06
CA ALA A 12 -2.15 27.48 21.28
C ALA A 12 -3.09 27.75 20.10
N ASN A 13 -2.75 27.33 18.88
CA ASN A 13 -3.50 27.55 17.62
C ASN A 13 -4.21 26.29 17.10
N LYS A 14 -4.77 25.47 17.98
CA LYS A 14 -5.37 24.15 17.66
C LYS A 14 -6.56 24.13 16.68
N LYS A 15 -7.04 25.25 16.18
CA LYS A 15 -8.26 25.30 15.34
C LYS A 15 -8.02 25.00 13.88
N SER A 16 -6.80 25.23 13.37
CA SER A 16 -6.47 25.01 11.96
C SER A 16 -5.06 24.46 11.82
N TRP A 17 -4.87 23.55 10.90
CA TRP A 17 -3.61 22.94 10.62
C TRP A 17 -3.38 22.92 9.11
N ALA A 18 -2.21 23.38 8.66
CA ALA A 18 -1.83 23.35 7.24
C ALA A 18 -0.69 22.37 7.02
N GLU A 19 -0.53 21.95 5.78
CA GLU A 19 0.58 21.13 5.33
C GLU A 19 1.93 21.79 5.67
N PRO A 20 2.97 21.04 6.08
CA PRO A 20 4.28 21.58 6.42
C PRO A 20 5.15 21.90 5.19
N TRP A 21 4.55 22.01 4.01
CA TRP A 21 5.22 22.35 2.74
C TRP A 21 4.43 23.35 1.92
N LYS A 22 5.07 23.92 0.90
CA LYS A 22 4.45 24.76 -0.13
C LYS A 22 4.76 24.20 -1.52
N ILE A 23 3.82 24.36 -2.43
CA ILE A 23 3.93 23.87 -3.81
C ILE A 23 4.89 24.79 -4.61
N LYS A 24 5.86 24.18 -5.31
CA LYS A 24 6.79 24.86 -6.21
C LYS A 24 6.64 24.46 -7.68
N MET A 25 6.14 23.26 -7.95
CA MET A 25 5.93 22.71 -9.28
C MET A 25 4.48 22.28 -9.43
N VAL A 26 3.90 22.53 -10.58
CA VAL A 26 2.51 22.18 -10.88
C VAL A 26 2.43 21.38 -12.17
N GLU A 27 1.51 20.41 -12.19
CA GLU A 27 1.11 19.67 -13.37
C GLU A 27 -0.36 20.00 -13.67
N MET A 28 -0.64 20.45 -14.90
CA MET A 28 -1.99 20.86 -15.28
C MET A 28 -2.90 19.66 -15.48
N THR A 29 -4.07 19.68 -14.87
CA THR A 29 -5.13 18.69 -15.07
C THR A 29 -6.23 19.24 -15.97
N ARG A 30 -7.00 18.35 -16.60
CA ARG A 30 -8.05 18.73 -17.54
C ARG A 30 -9.43 18.41 -16.97
N TRP A 31 -10.28 19.40 -16.90
CA TRP A 31 -11.70 19.21 -16.67
C TRP A 31 -12.37 18.66 -17.94
N THR A 32 -13.24 17.63 -17.79
CA THR A 32 -13.92 16.95 -18.91
C THR A 32 -15.42 16.86 -18.66
N THR A 33 -16.24 16.75 -19.74
CA THR A 33 -17.66 16.55 -19.63
C THR A 33 -18.01 15.08 -19.29
N ARG A 34 -19.22 14.84 -18.81
CA ARG A 34 -19.70 13.48 -18.49
C ARG A 34 -19.75 12.60 -19.75
N GLU A 35 -20.19 13.14 -20.89
CA GLU A 35 -20.30 12.42 -22.17
C GLU A 35 -18.92 11.98 -22.65
N TYR A 36 -17.93 12.87 -22.55
CA TYR A 36 -16.55 12.56 -22.88
C TYR A 36 -16.01 11.41 -21.99
N ARG A 37 -16.24 11.48 -20.68
CA ARG A 37 -15.82 10.43 -19.75
C ARG A 37 -16.54 9.09 -19.98
N GLN A 38 -17.81 9.11 -20.37
CA GLN A 38 -18.55 7.90 -20.78
C GLN A 38 -17.89 7.22 -21.98
N GLN A 39 -17.50 8.00 -22.99
CA GLN A 39 -16.79 7.48 -24.15
C GLN A 39 -15.43 6.88 -23.74
N CYS A 40 -14.61 7.62 -22.99
CA CYS A 40 -13.30 7.13 -22.51
C CYS A 40 -13.44 5.84 -21.69
N MET A 41 -14.44 5.75 -20.82
CA MET A 41 -14.67 4.55 -20.00
C MET A 41 -15.11 3.34 -20.84
N ALA A 42 -15.93 3.55 -21.86
CA ALA A 42 -16.33 2.49 -22.79
C ALA A 42 -15.12 1.99 -23.62
N GLU A 43 -14.28 2.90 -24.14
CA GLU A 43 -13.05 2.58 -24.85
C GLU A 43 -12.05 1.82 -23.96
N ALA A 44 -11.99 2.17 -22.67
CA ALA A 44 -11.22 1.47 -21.64
C ALA A 44 -11.82 0.13 -21.19
N GLY A 45 -12.96 -0.30 -21.77
CA GLY A 45 -13.63 -1.53 -21.40
C GLY A 45 -14.04 -1.55 -19.92
N PHE A 46 -14.54 -0.45 -19.40
CA PHE A 46 -14.95 -0.27 -18.00
C PHE A 46 -13.87 -0.61 -16.97
N ASN A 47 -12.58 -0.51 -17.34
CA ASN A 47 -11.44 -0.71 -16.47
C ASN A 47 -10.66 0.60 -16.29
N THR A 48 -10.65 1.13 -15.07
CA THR A 48 -9.98 2.39 -14.72
C THR A 48 -8.46 2.39 -14.94
N PHE A 49 -7.81 1.21 -14.97
CA PHE A 49 -6.40 1.08 -15.34
C PHE A 49 -6.11 1.36 -16.80
N LEU A 50 -7.10 1.22 -17.69
CA LEU A 50 -6.94 1.40 -19.13
C LEU A 50 -7.28 2.82 -19.60
N LEU A 51 -7.71 3.70 -18.70
CA LEU A 51 -7.86 5.13 -18.97
C LEU A 51 -6.49 5.78 -19.19
N ARG A 52 -6.41 6.68 -20.17
CA ARG A 52 -5.23 7.52 -20.37
C ARG A 52 -5.17 8.59 -19.27
N SER A 53 -3.99 8.94 -18.80
CA SER A 53 -3.83 9.97 -17.75
C SER A 53 -4.39 11.32 -18.16
N ALA A 54 -4.30 11.68 -19.44
CA ALA A 54 -4.85 12.94 -20.00
C ALA A 54 -6.39 13.03 -19.91
N ASP A 55 -7.08 11.92 -19.68
CA ASP A 55 -8.55 11.86 -19.59
C ASP A 55 -9.03 11.83 -18.12
N VAL A 56 -8.09 11.89 -17.17
CA VAL A 56 -8.37 11.81 -15.71
C VAL A 56 -8.23 13.20 -15.10
N TYR A 57 -9.22 13.63 -14.33
CA TYR A 57 -9.18 14.91 -13.62
C TYR A 57 -8.48 14.81 -12.27
N ILE A 58 -8.93 13.88 -11.41
CA ILE A 58 -8.31 13.59 -10.11
C ILE A 58 -7.94 12.11 -10.08
N ASP A 59 -6.65 11.81 -9.95
CA ASP A 59 -6.15 10.44 -10.02
C ASP A 59 -5.91 9.85 -8.64
N LEU A 60 -6.86 9.07 -8.17
CA LEU A 60 -6.80 8.32 -6.91
C LEU A 60 -6.66 6.80 -7.14
N LEU A 61 -6.15 6.40 -8.31
CA LEU A 61 -5.93 4.98 -8.64
C LEU A 61 -4.91 4.35 -7.69
N THR A 62 -3.80 5.06 -7.45
CA THR A 62 -2.67 4.54 -6.66
C THR A 62 -1.82 5.66 -6.08
N ASP A 63 -1.18 5.38 -4.94
CA ASP A 63 -0.11 6.20 -4.36
C ASP A 63 1.30 5.72 -4.76
N SER A 64 1.37 4.72 -5.67
CA SER A 64 2.62 4.08 -6.06
C SER A 64 3.33 4.84 -7.17
N GLY A 65 4.39 5.57 -6.82
CA GLY A 65 5.18 6.33 -7.79
C GLY A 65 4.51 7.60 -8.29
N THR A 66 3.52 8.09 -7.57
CA THR A 66 2.72 9.28 -7.92
C THR A 66 2.89 10.42 -6.92
N SER A 67 3.78 10.28 -5.94
CA SER A 67 4.08 11.32 -4.95
C SER A 67 4.87 12.47 -5.58
N ALA A 68 4.64 13.70 -5.09
CA ALA A 68 5.51 14.83 -5.41
C ALA A 68 6.79 14.75 -4.57
N MET A 69 7.94 14.83 -5.24
CA MET A 69 9.24 14.90 -4.60
C MET A 69 9.54 16.31 -4.08
N SER A 70 10.29 16.38 -2.99
CA SER A 70 10.75 17.65 -2.41
C SER A 70 11.88 18.30 -3.21
N ASP A 71 12.16 19.55 -2.90
CA ASP A 71 13.32 20.25 -3.45
C ASP A 71 14.65 19.60 -3.04
N THR A 72 14.72 19.01 -1.85
CA THR A 72 15.92 18.28 -1.41
C THR A 72 16.10 16.97 -2.19
N GLN A 73 15.01 16.28 -2.53
CA GLN A 73 15.06 15.09 -3.41
C GLN A 73 15.50 15.48 -4.83
N TRP A 74 14.94 16.53 -5.42
CA TRP A 74 15.35 17.03 -6.73
C TRP A 74 16.82 17.48 -6.73
N ALA A 75 17.28 18.20 -5.70
CA ALA A 75 18.69 18.56 -5.56
C ALA A 75 19.58 17.31 -5.45
N GLY A 76 19.12 16.27 -4.74
CA GLY A 76 19.81 14.99 -4.64
C GLY A 76 19.95 14.29 -5.99
N MET A 77 18.92 14.30 -6.83
CA MET A 77 19.00 13.76 -8.19
C MET A 77 20.07 14.44 -9.03
N MET A 78 20.23 15.75 -8.90
CA MET A 78 21.27 16.51 -9.61
C MET A 78 22.70 16.19 -9.10
N LEU A 79 22.84 15.61 -7.92
CA LEU A 79 24.11 15.14 -7.33
C LEU A 79 24.33 13.64 -7.54
N GLY A 80 23.52 13.00 -8.37
CA GLY A 80 23.62 11.57 -8.66
C GLY A 80 25.00 11.17 -9.16
N ASP A 81 25.54 10.08 -8.60
CA ASP A 81 26.76 9.41 -9.05
C ASP A 81 26.34 8.24 -9.94
N GLU A 82 26.55 8.37 -11.24
CA GLU A 82 26.13 7.39 -12.24
C GLU A 82 27.20 6.30 -12.47
N ALA A 83 28.01 5.98 -11.47
CA ALA A 83 28.95 4.86 -11.54
C ALA A 83 28.20 3.53 -11.68
N TYR A 84 28.64 2.67 -12.59
CA TYR A 84 28.01 1.37 -12.82
C TYR A 84 28.09 0.46 -11.58
N ALA A 85 29.16 0.52 -10.80
CA ALA A 85 29.35 -0.30 -9.61
C ALA A 85 29.79 0.56 -8.44
N GLY A 86 29.19 0.32 -7.26
CA GLY A 86 29.62 0.96 -6.02
C GLY A 86 29.38 2.47 -5.99
N SER A 87 28.29 2.95 -6.60
CA SER A 87 27.84 4.33 -6.53
C SER A 87 27.73 4.79 -5.07
N ARG A 88 28.20 6.00 -4.73
CA ARG A 88 28.02 6.59 -3.40
C ARG A 88 26.54 6.69 -3.00
N ASN A 89 25.64 6.81 -3.97
CA ASN A 89 24.21 6.90 -3.72
C ASN A 89 23.61 5.58 -3.21
N PHE A 90 24.21 4.43 -3.58
CA PHE A 90 23.88 3.15 -2.96
C PHE A 90 24.19 3.16 -1.47
N TYR A 91 25.38 3.62 -1.08
CA TYR A 91 25.79 3.68 0.33
C TYR A 91 24.97 4.71 1.13
N ASN A 92 24.56 5.82 0.49
CA ASN A 92 23.65 6.77 1.11
C ASN A 92 22.26 6.14 1.36
N LEU A 93 21.75 5.35 0.40
CA LEU A 93 20.50 4.61 0.54
C LEU A 93 20.61 3.53 1.63
N GLU A 94 21.68 2.75 1.61
CA GLU A 94 21.97 1.72 2.63
C GLU A 94 22.00 2.34 4.03
N ALA A 95 22.74 3.44 4.22
CA ALA A 95 22.82 4.15 5.50
C ALA A 95 21.46 4.67 5.97
N ALA A 96 20.62 5.19 5.05
CA ALA A 96 19.27 5.65 5.38
C ALA A 96 18.39 4.49 5.84
N ILE A 97 18.41 3.34 5.14
CA ILE A 97 17.63 2.16 5.49
C ILE A 97 18.10 1.58 6.83
N GLN A 98 19.41 1.44 7.04
CA GLN A 98 19.97 0.98 8.31
C GLN A 98 19.58 1.89 9.47
N LYS A 99 19.62 3.20 9.27
CA LYS A 99 19.28 4.19 10.29
C LYS A 99 17.82 4.14 10.74
N TYR A 100 16.88 4.02 9.80
CA TYR A 100 15.47 4.16 10.10
C TYR A 100 14.71 2.84 10.22
N TYR A 101 15.15 1.79 9.48
CA TYR A 101 14.52 0.46 9.51
C TYR A 101 15.34 -0.57 10.30
N GLY A 102 16.63 -0.36 10.49
CA GLY A 102 17.48 -1.17 11.37
C GLY A 102 17.99 -2.49 10.78
N TYR A 103 17.72 -2.81 9.52
CA TYR A 103 18.20 -4.04 8.87
C TYR A 103 19.69 -3.95 8.50
N LYS A 104 20.38 -5.10 8.50
CA LYS A 104 21.83 -5.17 8.31
C LYS A 104 22.25 -5.10 6.84
N TYR A 105 21.55 -5.81 5.96
CA TYR A 105 21.92 -6.00 4.55
C TYR A 105 20.80 -5.57 3.64
N ILE A 106 21.14 -4.84 2.60
CA ILE A 106 20.18 -4.23 1.68
C ILE A 106 20.48 -4.65 0.24
N VAL A 107 19.45 -5.11 -0.46
CA VAL A 107 19.48 -5.45 -1.87
C VAL A 107 18.50 -4.51 -2.58
N PRO A 108 18.98 -3.52 -3.36
CA PRO A 108 18.10 -2.59 -4.07
C PRO A 108 17.38 -3.31 -5.22
N THR A 109 16.18 -2.84 -5.56
CA THR A 109 15.38 -3.29 -6.70
C THR A 109 14.70 -2.10 -7.36
N HIS A 110 14.32 -2.21 -8.64
CA HIS A 110 13.66 -1.11 -9.35
C HIS A 110 12.27 -0.78 -8.76
N GLN A 111 11.64 -1.71 -8.04
CA GLN A 111 10.39 -1.50 -7.29
C GLN A 111 10.10 -2.69 -6.36
N GLY A 112 9.08 -2.54 -5.48
CA GLY A 112 8.76 -3.55 -4.46
C GLY A 112 8.47 -4.94 -5.00
N ARG A 113 7.82 -5.09 -6.17
CA ARG A 113 7.55 -6.42 -6.74
C ARG A 113 8.80 -7.17 -7.18
N GLY A 114 9.90 -6.49 -7.49
CA GLY A 114 11.20 -7.12 -7.68
C GLY A 114 11.69 -7.74 -6.37
N ALA A 115 11.60 -7.01 -5.26
CA ALA A 115 11.92 -7.52 -3.93
C ALA A 115 11.01 -8.69 -3.51
N GLU A 116 9.69 -8.61 -3.78
CA GLU A 116 8.73 -9.71 -3.54
C GLU A 116 9.09 -10.97 -4.33
N HIS A 117 9.50 -10.81 -5.60
CA HIS A 117 9.93 -11.92 -6.45
C HIS A 117 11.17 -12.61 -5.86
N ILE A 118 12.21 -11.83 -5.56
CA ILE A 118 13.47 -12.36 -5.00
C ILE A 118 13.21 -13.06 -3.67
N LEU A 119 12.47 -12.43 -2.75
CA LEU A 119 12.12 -13.04 -1.45
C LEU A 119 11.39 -14.37 -1.64
N SER A 120 10.41 -14.43 -2.55
CA SER A 120 9.62 -15.64 -2.78
C SER A 120 10.47 -16.78 -3.33
N GLN A 121 11.35 -16.49 -4.31
CA GLN A 121 12.27 -17.49 -4.88
C GLN A 121 13.33 -17.96 -3.88
N LEU A 122 13.74 -17.08 -2.96
CA LEU A 122 14.79 -17.36 -1.96
C LEU A 122 14.32 -18.32 -0.87
N TYR A 123 13.05 -18.21 -0.45
CA TYR A 123 12.56 -18.93 0.72
C TYR A 123 11.56 -20.04 0.40
N ILE A 124 10.73 -19.90 -0.62
CA ILE A 124 9.58 -20.77 -0.85
C ILE A 124 9.98 -21.98 -1.70
N LYS A 125 9.52 -23.17 -1.27
CA LYS A 125 9.62 -24.42 -2.03
C LYS A 125 8.21 -24.91 -2.39
N GLN A 126 8.16 -25.79 -3.40
CA GLN A 126 6.91 -26.40 -3.84
C GLN A 126 6.15 -27.04 -2.66
N GLY A 127 4.93 -26.59 -2.47
CA GLY A 127 4.00 -27.09 -1.45
C GLY A 127 4.14 -26.43 -0.06
N ASP A 128 4.93 -25.38 0.10
CA ASP A 128 5.01 -24.60 1.35
C ASP A 128 3.75 -23.78 1.58
N PHE A 129 3.56 -23.37 2.83
CA PHE A 129 2.47 -22.50 3.26
C PHE A 129 3.01 -21.16 3.76
N VAL A 130 2.47 -20.06 3.27
CA VAL A 130 2.90 -18.72 3.68
C VAL A 130 1.75 -18.02 4.41
N PRO A 131 1.71 -18.06 5.76
CA PRO A 131 0.72 -17.29 6.51
C PRO A 131 0.98 -15.81 6.44
N GLY A 132 -0.09 -15.00 6.34
CA GLY A 132 -0.02 -13.55 6.33
C GLY A 132 -1.31 -12.89 6.79
N ASN A 133 -1.21 -11.63 7.22
CA ASN A 133 -2.35 -10.81 7.61
C ASN A 133 -3.05 -10.24 6.38
N MET A 134 -3.83 -11.06 5.72
CA MET A 134 -4.48 -10.82 4.44
C MET A 134 -3.49 -10.74 3.26
N TYR A 135 -3.93 -11.15 2.09
CA TYR A 135 -3.10 -11.14 0.89
C TYR A 135 -2.91 -9.71 0.33
N PHE A 136 -1.78 -9.49 -0.33
CA PHE A 136 -1.67 -8.46 -1.34
C PHE A 136 -1.49 -9.11 -2.72
N THR A 137 -2.03 -8.51 -3.77
CA THR A 137 -2.20 -9.15 -5.09
C THR A 137 -0.88 -9.62 -5.69
N THR A 138 0.16 -8.79 -5.71
CA THR A 138 1.47 -9.16 -6.28
C THR A 138 2.24 -10.10 -5.36
N THR A 139 2.22 -9.86 -4.06
CA THR A 139 2.91 -10.70 -3.05
C THR A 139 2.40 -12.14 -3.12
N ARG A 140 1.07 -12.33 -3.07
CA ARG A 140 0.46 -13.65 -3.19
C ARG A 140 0.81 -14.32 -4.52
N LEU A 141 0.78 -13.59 -5.63
CA LEU A 141 1.13 -14.16 -6.92
C LEU A 141 2.58 -14.66 -6.95
N HIS A 142 3.54 -13.89 -6.43
CA HIS A 142 4.95 -14.33 -6.36
C HIS A 142 5.12 -15.54 -5.45
N GLN A 143 4.39 -15.62 -4.34
CA GLN A 143 4.38 -16.79 -3.46
C GLN A 143 3.81 -18.03 -4.18
N GLU A 144 2.68 -17.90 -4.89
CA GLU A 144 2.06 -18.98 -5.65
C GLU A 144 2.95 -19.43 -6.83
N LEU A 145 3.61 -18.49 -7.55
CA LEU A 145 4.55 -18.81 -8.64
C LEU A 145 5.82 -19.52 -8.14
N ALA A 146 6.22 -19.28 -6.90
CA ALA A 146 7.33 -20.00 -6.26
C ALA A 146 6.91 -21.40 -5.73
N GLY A 147 5.62 -21.75 -5.82
CA GLY A 147 5.08 -23.04 -5.38
C GLY A 147 4.47 -23.03 -3.99
N GLY A 148 4.35 -21.88 -3.34
CA GLY A 148 3.73 -21.73 -2.03
C GLY A 148 2.20 -21.55 -2.10
N THR A 149 1.55 -21.75 -0.97
CA THR A 149 0.14 -21.47 -0.76
C THR A 149 -0.02 -20.37 0.28
N PHE A 150 -0.58 -19.21 -0.09
CA PHE A 150 -0.91 -18.17 0.88
C PHE A 150 -2.04 -18.64 1.81
N VAL A 151 -1.89 -18.39 3.12
CA VAL A 151 -2.90 -18.68 4.14
C VAL A 151 -3.22 -17.41 4.93
N ASP A 152 -4.49 -16.97 4.87
CA ASP A 152 -4.96 -15.81 5.61
C ASP A 152 -5.09 -16.13 7.11
N VAL A 153 -4.33 -15.40 7.94
CA VAL A 153 -4.36 -15.49 9.40
C VAL A 153 -4.65 -14.15 10.06
N ILE A 154 -5.32 -13.22 9.33
CA ILE A 154 -5.76 -11.93 9.88
C ILE A 154 -6.91 -12.14 10.89
N ILE A 155 -7.09 -11.19 11.82
CA ILE A 155 -8.23 -11.18 12.74
C ILE A 155 -9.56 -11.02 11.97
N ASP A 156 -10.65 -11.54 12.52
CA ASP A 156 -11.95 -11.56 11.82
C ASP A 156 -12.55 -10.16 11.63
N GLU A 157 -12.27 -9.23 12.53
CA GLU A 157 -12.68 -7.83 12.46
C GLU A 157 -12.17 -7.11 11.19
N ALA A 158 -11.08 -7.59 10.60
CA ALA A 158 -10.56 -7.07 9.33
C ALA A 158 -11.51 -7.29 8.16
N HIS A 159 -12.38 -8.30 8.23
CA HIS A 159 -13.36 -8.64 7.20
C HIS A 159 -14.71 -7.93 7.38
N ASP A 160 -14.88 -7.18 8.45
CA ASP A 160 -16.05 -6.32 8.66
C ASP A 160 -15.69 -4.85 8.41
N PRO A 161 -16.20 -4.23 7.32
CA PRO A 161 -15.95 -2.81 7.03
C PRO A 161 -16.39 -1.87 8.16
N GLN A 162 -17.38 -2.26 8.97
CA GLN A 162 -17.97 -1.42 10.02
C GLN A 162 -17.35 -1.63 11.41
N SER A 163 -16.54 -2.67 11.60
CA SER A 163 -15.82 -2.90 12.85
C SER A 163 -14.89 -1.71 13.16
N LEU A 164 -14.97 -1.21 14.39
CA LEU A 164 -14.15 -0.08 14.89
C LEU A 164 -12.88 -0.55 15.61
N HIS A 165 -12.47 -1.82 15.43
CA HIS A 165 -11.23 -2.31 16.02
C HIS A 165 -10.03 -1.45 15.58
N PRO A 166 -9.22 -0.89 16.51
CA PRO A 166 -8.21 0.12 16.19
C PRO A 166 -7.06 -0.40 15.31
N PHE A 167 -6.81 -1.71 15.33
CA PHE A 167 -5.73 -2.39 14.61
C PHE A 167 -6.24 -3.61 13.84
N LYS A 168 -7.10 -3.38 12.85
CA LYS A 168 -7.67 -4.46 12.02
C LYS A 168 -6.64 -5.17 11.16
N GLY A 169 -5.41 -4.66 11.07
CA GLY A 169 -4.30 -5.34 10.41
C GLY A 169 -3.64 -6.45 11.24
N ASN A 170 -4.01 -6.62 12.50
CA ASN A 170 -3.40 -7.62 13.39
C ASN A 170 -3.55 -9.05 12.87
N MET A 171 -2.54 -9.89 13.10
CA MET A 171 -2.64 -11.34 12.93
C MET A 171 -3.38 -11.97 14.11
N ASP A 172 -4.19 -12.96 13.81
CA ASP A 172 -4.78 -13.87 14.80
C ASP A 172 -3.76 -14.95 15.14
N LEU A 173 -3.23 -14.87 16.36
CA LEU A 173 -2.21 -15.81 16.84
C LEU A 173 -2.74 -17.25 16.94
N GLY A 174 -4.02 -17.42 17.24
CA GLY A 174 -4.65 -18.76 17.29
C GLY A 174 -4.71 -19.40 15.89
N LYS A 175 -5.08 -18.62 14.86
CA LYS A 175 -5.06 -19.09 13.46
C LYS A 175 -3.64 -19.43 13.01
N LEU A 176 -2.65 -18.60 13.38
CA LEU A 176 -1.24 -18.82 13.02
C LEU A 176 -0.71 -20.08 13.71
N GLU A 177 -0.92 -20.24 15.02
CA GLU A 177 -0.48 -21.41 15.79
C GLU A 177 -1.16 -22.70 15.31
N ALA A 178 -2.46 -22.65 15.03
CA ALA A 178 -3.21 -23.78 14.45
C ALA A 178 -2.65 -24.18 13.07
N LEU A 179 -2.25 -23.24 12.24
CA LEU A 179 -1.59 -23.54 10.96
C LEU A 179 -0.24 -24.24 11.19
N ILE A 180 0.61 -23.68 12.08
CA ILE A 180 1.92 -24.28 12.41
C ILE A 180 1.77 -25.72 12.86
N HIS A 181 0.82 -26.01 13.75
CA HIS A 181 0.54 -27.38 14.22
C HIS A 181 0.02 -28.29 13.10
N ARG A 182 -0.80 -27.77 12.19
CA ARG A 182 -1.41 -28.55 11.11
C ARG A 182 -0.39 -28.97 10.04
N VAL A 183 0.51 -28.06 9.63
CA VAL A 183 1.40 -28.30 8.48
C VAL A 183 2.85 -28.59 8.90
N GLY A 184 3.22 -28.28 10.13
CA GLY A 184 4.59 -28.33 10.64
C GLY A 184 5.41 -27.09 10.29
N ALA A 185 6.25 -26.62 11.20
CA ALA A 185 7.08 -25.42 11.04
C ALA A 185 7.99 -25.47 9.80
N ALA A 186 8.52 -26.66 9.46
CA ALA A 186 9.39 -26.86 8.30
C ALA A 186 8.71 -26.59 6.94
N ARG A 187 7.38 -26.51 6.90
CA ARG A 187 6.58 -26.17 5.70
C ARG A 187 6.15 -24.71 5.65
N ILE A 188 6.64 -23.88 6.59
CA ILE A 188 6.36 -22.44 6.64
C ILE A 188 7.70 -21.73 6.48
N PRO A 189 8.03 -21.27 5.26
CA PRO A 189 9.31 -20.66 4.97
C PRO A 189 9.48 -19.31 5.67
N TYR A 190 8.39 -18.57 5.85
CA TYR A 190 8.29 -17.33 6.63
C TYR A 190 6.84 -16.95 6.89
N VAL A 191 6.63 -16.10 7.89
CA VAL A 191 5.37 -15.39 8.11
C VAL A 191 5.43 -14.04 7.41
N SER A 192 4.42 -13.70 6.58
CA SER A 192 4.32 -12.45 5.82
C SER A 192 3.49 -11.43 6.60
N LEU A 193 4.15 -10.45 7.21
CA LEU A 193 3.51 -9.38 7.97
C LEU A 193 3.43 -8.11 7.12
N ALA A 194 2.23 -7.68 6.75
CA ALA A 194 2.03 -6.42 6.01
C ALA A 194 1.67 -5.27 6.95
N ALA A 195 2.29 -4.11 6.78
CA ALA A 195 2.03 -2.87 7.50
C ALA A 195 2.10 -1.64 6.56
N THR A 196 0.95 -0.97 6.33
CA THR A 196 -0.44 -1.25 6.68
C THR A 196 -1.08 -2.28 5.73
N VAL A 197 -2.14 -2.98 6.19
CA VAL A 197 -2.82 -4.00 5.38
C VAL A 197 -3.73 -3.38 4.34
N ASN A 198 -3.28 -3.35 3.09
CA ASN A 198 -3.96 -2.69 1.98
C ASN A 198 -5.38 -3.26 1.72
N MET A 199 -5.50 -4.59 1.60
CA MET A 199 -6.76 -5.25 1.23
C MET A 199 -7.81 -5.23 2.36
N ALA A 200 -7.40 -4.93 3.61
CA ALA A 200 -8.30 -4.70 4.74
C ALA A 200 -8.78 -3.23 4.88
N GLY A 201 -8.44 -2.37 3.91
CA GLY A 201 -8.77 -0.95 3.99
C GLY A 201 -7.64 -0.06 4.51
N GLY A 202 -6.38 -0.45 4.31
CA GLY A 202 -5.20 0.30 4.78
C GLY A 202 -5.04 0.27 6.30
N GLN A 203 -5.42 -0.84 6.93
CA GLN A 203 -5.52 -0.97 8.39
C GLN A 203 -4.18 -1.29 9.03
N PRO A 204 -3.87 -0.66 10.20
CA PRO A 204 -2.60 -0.84 10.87
C PRO A 204 -2.52 -2.12 11.70
N VAL A 205 -1.27 -2.52 11.98
CA VAL A 205 -0.87 -3.56 12.94
C VAL A 205 -0.35 -2.89 14.20
N SER A 206 -0.74 -3.38 15.39
CA SER A 206 -0.23 -2.87 16.66
C SER A 206 1.20 -3.36 16.93
N MET A 207 1.97 -2.60 17.71
CA MET A 207 3.29 -3.03 18.19
C MET A 207 3.18 -4.29 19.06
N GLN A 208 2.17 -4.36 19.89
CA GLN A 208 1.90 -5.55 20.72
C GLN A 208 1.74 -6.80 19.85
N ASN A 209 0.91 -6.74 18.81
CA ASN A 209 0.71 -7.90 17.92
C ASN A 209 1.99 -8.29 17.18
N ALA A 210 2.76 -7.30 16.68
CA ALA A 210 4.04 -7.58 16.03
C ALA A 210 5.02 -8.32 16.97
N ARG A 211 5.09 -7.94 18.25
CA ARG A 211 5.90 -8.63 19.27
C ARG A 211 5.38 -10.04 19.56
N GLU A 212 4.08 -10.21 19.69
CA GLU A 212 3.47 -11.51 19.94
C GLU A 212 3.69 -12.48 18.76
N VAL A 213 3.54 -12.01 17.53
CA VAL A 213 3.88 -12.77 16.31
C VAL A 213 5.36 -13.16 16.33
N ARG A 214 6.25 -12.22 16.66
CA ARG A 214 7.69 -12.51 16.79
C ARG A 214 7.98 -13.61 17.80
N VAL A 215 7.40 -13.53 18.99
CA VAL A 215 7.59 -14.53 20.06
C VAL A 215 7.10 -15.92 19.62
N LEU A 216 5.91 -15.98 19.01
CA LEU A 216 5.36 -17.24 18.50
C LEU A 216 6.26 -17.85 17.41
N CYS A 217 6.66 -17.04 16.43
CA CYS A 217 7.51 -17.52 15.33
C CYS A 217 8.89 -17.98 15.81
N GLN A 218 9.50 -17.29 16.78
CA GLN A 218 10.80 -17.68 17.37
C GLN A 218 10.74 -19.06 18.03
N LYS A 219 9.66 -19.40 18.71
CA LYS A 219 9.48 -20.76 19.31
C LYS A 219 9.61 -21.87 18.26
N HIS A 220 9.25 -21.59 17.02
CA HIS A 220 9.20 -22.57 15.94
C HIS A 220 10.33 -22.38 14.91
N GLY A 221 11.25 -21.43 15.11
CA GLY A 221 12.33 -21.13 14.20
C GLY A 221 11.87 -20.59 12.84
N ILE A 222 10.67 -19.95 12.78
CA ILE A 222 10.08 -19.41 11.57
C ILE A 222 10.45 -17.92 11.47
N PRO A 223 11.06 -17.45 10.37
CA PRO A 223 11.34 -16.02 10.18
C PRO A 223 10.05 -15.21 9.91
N VAL A 224 10.06 -13.94 10.31
CA VAL A 224 8.99 -12.97 10.02
C VAL A 224 9.50 -11.96 9.01
N MET A 225 8.86 -11.87 7.84
CA MET A 225 9.19 -10.93 6.77
C MET A 225 8.12 -9.84 6.68
N LEU A 226 8.57 -8.58 6.79
CA LEU A 226 7.70 -7.42 6.75
C LEU A 226 7.49 -6.95 5.31
N ASP A 227 6.26 -6.72 4.88
CA ASP A 227 5.99 -5.76 3.81
C ASP A 227 6.00 -4.35 4.43
N ALA A 228 7.13 -3.65 4.27
CA ALA A 228 7.37 -2.34 4.88
C ALA A 228 6.83 -1.17 4.05
N THR A 229 6.14 -1.43 2.98
CA THR A 229 5.71 -0.45 1.97
C THR A 229 5.02 0.77 2.56
N ARG A 230 4.29 0.61 3.68
CA ARG A 230 3.65 1.70 4.46
C ARG A 230 3.88 1.55 5.97
N ALA A 231 5.07 1.07 6.33
CA ALA A 231 5.42 0.88 7.74
C ALA A 231 5.53 2.21 8.50
N VAL A 232 5.84 3.32 7.83
CA VAL A 232 5.86 4.66 8.43
C VAL A 232 4.44 5.12 8.76
N GLU A 233 3.47 4.91 7.85
CA GLU A 233 2.04 5.14 8.14
C GLU A 233 1.56 4.27 9.32
N ASN A 234 2.01 3.00 9.38
CA ASN A 234 1.71 2.10 10.50
C ASN A 234 2.26 2.63 11.83
N ALA A 235 3.49 3.13 11.83
CA ALA A 235 4.12 3.74 13.02
C ALA A 235 3.34 4.96 13.52
N TYR A 236 2.78 5.78 12.63
CA TYR A 236 1.89 6.87 13.00
C TYR A 236 0.64 6.36 13.73
N PHE A 237 -0.01 5.30 13.26
CA PHE A 237 -1.18 4.75 13.95
C PHE A 237 -0.84 4.13 15.30
N ILE A 238 0.32 3.51 15.45
CA ILE A 238 0.82 3.06 16.75
C ILE A 238 0.96 4.26 17.68
N GLN A 239 1.59 5.35 17.22
CA GLN A 239 1.72 6.58 18.00
C GLN A 239 0.36 7.14 18.46
N GLN A 240 -0.64 7.12 17.59
CA GLN A 240 -1.96 7.71 17.87
C GLN A 240 -2.90 6.81 18.68
N ARG A 241 -2.76 5.48 18.59
CA ARG A 241 -3.77 4.54 19.08
C ARG A 241 -3.27 3.58 20.15
N GLU A 242 -1.96 3.34 20.27
CA GLU A 242 -1.41 2.34 21.18
C GLU A 242 -0.91 3.01 22.48
N PRO A 243 -1.32 2.53 23.68
CA PRO A 243 -0.86 3.09 24.94
C PRO A 243 0.67 3.08 25.09
N GLY A 244 1.25 4.17 25.56
CA GLY A 244 2.70 4.31 25.79
C GLY A 244 3.51 4.76 24.57
N TYR A 245 2.86 5.07 23.44
CA TYR A 245 3.55 5.50 22.21
C TYR A 245 3.32 6.97 21.84
N ALA A 246 2.38 7.67 22.47
CA ALA A 246 1.99 9.04 22.11
C ALA A 246 3.14 10.07 22.07
N ASP A 247 4.13 9.92 22.95
CA ASP A 247 5.28 10.82 23.06
C ASP A 247 6.51 10.36 22.27
N LYS A 248 6.46 9.18 21.63
CA LYS A 248 7.57 8.66 20.83
C LYS A 248 7.53 9.25 19.42
N LYS A 249 8.71 9.50 18.86
CA LYS A 249 8.87 9.90 17.47
C LYS A 249 8.54 8.73 16.53
N ILE A 250 7.93 9.01 15.39
CA ILE A 250 7.58 8.02 14.36
C ILE A 250 8.80 7.21 13.92
N ALA A 251 9.97 7.86 13.74
CA ALA A 251 11.20 7.17 13.40
C ALA A 251 11.62 6.10 14.44
N ALA A 252 11.41 6.38 15.74
CA ALA A 252 11.73 5.43 16.80
C ALA A 252 10.73 4.26 16.82
N ILE A 253 9.45 4.54 16.60
CA ILE A 253 8.40 3.51 16.52
C ILE A 253 8.64 2.60 15.32
N LEU A 254 8.99 3.17 14.16
CA LEU A 254 9.33 2.41 12.96
C LEU A 254 10.48 1.44 13.20
N ALA A 255 11.59 1.92 13.77
CA ALA A 255 12.74 1.08 14.10
C ALA A 255 12.37 -0.06 15.07
N GLU A 256 11.57 0.24 16.10
CA GLU A 256 11.08 -0.73 17.08
C GLU A 256 10.16 -1.79 16.42
N PHE A 257 9.31 -1.39 15.49
CA PHE A 257 8.44 -2.28 14.73
C PHE A 257 9.23 -3.20 13.81
N CYS A 258 10.19 -2.66 13.05
CA CYS A 258 11.07 -3.43 12.19
C CYS A 258 11.93 -4.44 12.96
N ALA A 259 12.35 -4.10 14.19
CA ALA A 259 13.10 -5.02 15.07
C ALA A 259 12.31 -6.30 15.45
N CYS A 260 10.99 -6.32 15.26
CA CYS A 260 10.17 -7.51 15.43
C CYS A 260 10.27 -8.48 14.23
N THR A 261 11.03 -8.17 13.17
CA THR A 261 11.09 -8.94 11.93
C THR A 261 12.52 -9.27 11.50
N ASP A 262 12.70 -10.27 10.64
CA ASP A 262 14.00 -10.76 10.17
C ASP A 262 14.46 -10.13 8.86
N GLY A 263 13.55 -9.47 8.17
CA GLY A 263 13.79 -8.78 6.91
C GLY A 263 12.53 -8.08 6.42
N CYS A 264 12.65 -7.34 5.33
CA CYS A 264 11.50 -6.69 4.71
C CYS A 264 11.62 -6.59 3.19
N THR A 265 10.47 -6.57 2.52
CA THR A 265 10.31 -6.02 1.17
C THR A 265 9.78 -4.60 1.26
N MET A 266 10.24 -3.73 0.37
CA MET A 266 9.79 -2.34 0.33
C MET A 266 9.56 -1.87 -1.10
N SER A 267 8.43 -1.25 -1.34
CA SER A 267 8.24 -0.40 -2.49
C SER A 267 8.50 1.05 -2.10
N GLY A 268 9.66 1.59 -2.47
CA GLY A 268 10.01 3.00 -2.20
C GLY A 268 9.06 4.01 -2.83
N LYS A 269 8.28 3.54 -3.78
CA LYS A 269 7.25 4.32 -4.50
C LYS A 269 6.08 4.80 -3.62
N LYS A 270 6.07 4.51 -2.32
CA LYS A 270 5.07 4.95 -1.33
C LYS A 270 5.76 5.76 -0.23
N ASP A 271 6.04 5.15 0.93
CA ASP A 271 6.59 5.88 2.08
C ASP A 271 7.94 6.54 1.81
N ALA A 272 8.79 5.99 0.93
CA ALA A 272 10.05 6.65 0.59
C ALA A 272 9.93 7.80 -0.42
N LEU A 273 8.70 8.23 -0.77
CA LEU A 273 8.37 9.46 -1.52
C LEU A 273 9.04 9.57 -2.91
N VAL A 274 9.31 8.44 -3.58
CA VAL A 274 9.92 8.43 -4.91
C VAL A 274 9.01 7.85 -5.98
N ASN A 275 9.34 8.12 -7.25
CA ASN A 275 8.57 7.65 -8.39
C ASN A 275 9.04 6.26 -8.88
N ILE A 276 10.23 5.83 -8.51
CA ILE A 276 10.80 4.50 -8.78
C ILE A 276 11.62 4.03 -7.58
N GLY A 277 11.80 2.70 -7.47
CA GLY A 277 12.70 2.11 -6.48
C GLY A 277 12.00 1.24 -5.44
N GLY A 278 12.79 0.36 -4.87
CA GLY A 278 12.44 -0.54 -3.79
C GLY A 278 13.67 -1.26 -3.27
N TRP A 279 13.48 -2.12 -2.29
CA TRP A 279 14.55 -2.96 -1.75
C TRP A 279 14.02 -4.21 -1.06
N LEU A 280 14.88 -5.20 -0.97
CA LEU A 280 14.82 -6.30 -0.04
C LEU A 280 15.86 -6.04 1.05
N ALA A 281 15.49 -6.09 2.33
CA ALA A 281 16.43 -6.00 3.44
C ALA A 281 16.39 -7.26 4.29
N LEU A 282 17.54 -7.72 4.76
CA LEU A 282 17.71 -8.97 5.48
C LEU A 282 18.70 -8.81 6.64
N ASN A 283 18.52 -9.62 7.70
CA ASN A 283 19.48 -9.72 8.81
C ASN A 283 20.39 -10.94 8.68
N ASP A 284 20.06 -11.90 7.82
CA ASP A 284 20.82 -13.11 7.51
C ASP A 284 21.80 -12.87 6.37
N ARG A 285 23.09 -13.15 6.61
CA ARG A 285 24.18 -12.93 5.63
C ARG A 285 24.10 -13.89 4.45
N GLU A 286 23.84 -15.17 4.69
CA GLU A 286 23.78 -16.18 3.63
C GLU A 286 22.64 -15.87 2.66
N LYS A 287 21.48 -15.53 3.22
CA LYS A 287 20.31 -15.11 2.43
C LYS A 287 20.55 -13.81 1.66
N TYR A 288 21.29 -12.88 2.23
CA TYR A 288 21.69 -11.68 1.50
C TYR A 288 22.61 -11.99 0.31
N ASP A 289 23.59 -12.88 0.48
CA ASP A 289 24.52 -13.26 -0.60
C ASP A 289 23.76 -13.98 -1.75
N GLU A 290 22.81 -14.89 -1.42
CA GLU A 290 21.93 -15.53 -2.39
C GLU A 290 21.04 -14.50 -3.11
N ALA A 291 20.40 -13.58 -2.36
CA ALA A 291 19.55 -12.51 -2.93
C ALA A 291 20.32 -11.58 -3.85
N SER A 292 21.55 -11.21 -3.48
CA SER A 292 22.45 -10.37 -4.29
C SER A 292 22.77 -11.02 -5.64
N ASN A 293 23.00 -12.34 -5.67
CA ASN A 293 23.18 -13.08 -6.92
C ASN A 293 21.91 -13.08 -7.80
N MET A 294 20.73 -13.22 -7.18
CA MET A 294 19.46 -13.16 -7.91
C MET A 294 19.19 -11.77 -8.49
N VAL A 295 19.54 -10.70 -7.78
CA VAL A 295 19.44 -9.33 -8.30
C VAL A 295 20.29 -9.15 -9.56
N VAL A 296 21.50 -9.71 -9.58
CA VAL A 296 22.37 -9.64 -10.78
C VAL A 296 21.70 -10.31 -11.99
N VAL A 297 20.90 -11.34 -11.77
CA VAL A 297 20.20 -12.05 -12.87
C VAL A 297 18.97 -11.28 -13.36
N TYR A 298 18.18 -10.66 -12.45
CA TYR A 298 16.85 -10.16 -12.76
C TYR A 298 16.71 -8.63 -12.79
N GLU A 299 17.49 -7.91 -11.98
CA GLU A 299 17.32 -6.47 -11.76
C GLU A 299 18.50 -5.64 -12.27
N GLY A 300 19.73 -6.14 -12.09
CA GLY A 300 20.97 -5.46 -12.39
C GLY A 300 22.04 -5.76 -11.34
N LEU A 301 23.05 -4.92 -11.16
CA LEU A 301 24.06 -5.17 -10.14
C LEU A 301 23.50 -4.94 -8.72
N HIS A 302 24.02 -5.68 -7.75
CA HIS A 302 23.56 -5.60 -6.34
C HIS A 302 23.75 -4.21 -5.69
N THR A 303 24.54 -3.30 -6.29
CA THR A 303 24.70 -1.93 -5.81
C THR A 303 23.84 -0.90 -6.55
N TYR A 304 22.91 -1.31 -7.44
CA TYR A 304 21.92 -0.41 -8.03
C TYR A 304 20.55 -1.03 -8.27
N GLY A 305 20.43 -2.36 -8.46
CA GLY A 305 19.13 -3.06 -8.55
C GLY A 305 18.20 -2.51 -9.61
N GLY A 306 18.71 -2.17 -10.80
CA GLY A 306 17.91 -1.61 -11.90
C GLY A 306 17.57 -0.12 -11.76
N MET A 307 18.18 0.58 -10.81
CA MET A 307 17.99 2.04 -10.62
C MET A 307 19.22 2.83 -11.05
N ALA A 308 19.04 4.08 -11.41
CA ALA A 308 20.14 5.02 -11.56
C ALA A 308 20.61 5.55 -10.17
N GLY A 309 21.84 6.02 -10.07
CA GLY A 309 22.37 6.59 -8.84
C GLY A 309 21.52 7.75 -8.31
N ARG A 310 21.03 8.62 -9.20
CA ARG A 310 20.13 9.72 -8.85
C ARG A 310 18.81 9.26 -8.21
N ASP A 311 18.24 8.12 -8.63
CA ASP A 311 17.01 7.58 -8.06
C ASP A 311 17.24 7.07 -6.63
N MET A 312 18.39 6.40 -6.40
CA MET A 312 18.79 5.95 -5.07
C MET A 312 19.02 7.13 -4.11
N GLU A 313 19.64 8.22 -4.59
CA GLU A 313 19.79 9.43 -3.78
C GLU A 313 18.46 10.06 -3.41
N ALA A 314 17.55 10.21 -4.37
CA ALA A 314 16.20 10.70 -4.10
C ALA A 314 15.46 9.83 -3.08
N MET A 315 15.64 8.51 -3.14
CA MET A 315 15.01 7.57 -2.21
C MET A 315 15.62 7.67 -0.80
N ALA A 316 16.94 7.81 -0.68
CA ALA A 316 17.60 8.00 0.63
C ALA A 316 17.09 9.25 1.35
N ARG A 317 16.89 10.36 0.62
CA ARG A 317 16.33 11.61 1.14
C ARG A 317 14.85 11.47 1.47
N GLY A 318 14.09 10.82 0.60
CA GLY A 318 12.66 10.57 0.81
C GLY A 318 12.38 9.72 2.06
N ILE A 319 13.22 8.72 2.36
CA ILE A 319 13.15 7.95 3.61
C ILE A 319 13.31 8.86 4.83
N ALA A 320 14.29 9.76 4.81
CA ALA A 320 14.53 10.68 5.93
C ALA A 320 13.37 11.68 6.14
N GLU A 321 12.73 12.13 5.05
CA GLU A 321 11.58 13.03 5.11
C GLU A 321 10.30 12.32 5.54
N SER A 322 10.11 11.06 5.17
CA SER A 322 8.90 10.32 5.43
C SER A 322 8.63 10.06 6.91
N VAL A 323 9.69 9.93 7.71
CA VAL A 323 9.61 9.67 9.16
C VAL A 323 9.40 10.94 10.00
N ASP A 324 9.25 12.09 9.36
CA ASP A 324 8.91 13.35 10.04
C ASP A 324 7.47 13.31 10.55
N ASP A 325 7.28 13.63 11.84
CA ASP A 325 5.98 13.57 12.52
C ASP A 325 4.95 14.53 11.87
N ASP A 326 5.37 15.74 11.44
CA ASP A 326 4.48 16.71 10.81
C ASP A 326 4.08 16.26 9.39
N HIS A 327 5.01 15.62 8.65
CA HIS A 327 4.72 15.01 7.36
C HIS A 327 3.63 13.93 7.51
N MET A 328 3.78 13.00 8.46
CA MET A 328 2.81 11.93 8.66
C MET A 328 1.46 12.44 9.16
N ARG A 329 1.44 13.42 10.06
CA ARG A 329 0.20 14.08 10.50
C ARG A 329 -0.57 14.66 9.30
N SER A 330 0.11 15.37 8.41
CA SER A 330 -0.51 15.94 7.22
C SER A 330 -0.97 14.85 6.25
N ARG A 331 -0.14 13.82 6.04
CA ARG A 331 -0.46 12.68 5.18
C ARG A 331 -1.74 11.97 5.61
N ILE A 332 -1.81 11.54 6.85
CA ILE A 332 -2.96 10.81 7.39
C ILE A 332 -4.16 11.76 7.55
N GLY A 333 -3.92 13.00 8.00
CA GLY A 333 -4.97 14.01 8.14
C GLY A 333 -5.75 14.29 6.85
N GLN A 334 -5.10 14.26 5.69
CA GLN A 334 -5.76 14.42 4.39
C GLN A 334 -6.69 13.23 4.07
N VAL A 335 -6.27 12.00 4.38
CA VAL A 335 -7.11 10.80 4.20
C VAL A 335 -8.30 10.83 5.17
N GLU A 336 -8.06 11.18 6.43
CA GLU A 336 -9.10 11.32 7.45
C GLU A 336 -10.11 12.41 7.09
N TYR A 337 -9.66 13.52 6.51
CA TYR A 337 -10.53 14.60 6.05
C TYR A 337 -11.58 14.09 5.06
N LEU A 338 -11.13 13.42 3.99
CA LEU A 338 -12.04 12.83 3.01
C LEU A 338 -12.96 11.78 3.64
N GLY A 339 -12.39 10.89 4.46
CA GLY A 339 -13.17 9.82 5.08
C GLY A 339 -14.23 10.33 6.05
N ARG A 340 -13.93 11.32 6.90
CA ARG A 340 -14.90 11.94 7.81
C ARG A 340 -16.03 12.61 7.04
N LYS A 341 -15.71 13.38 5.99
CA LYS A 341 -16.71 14.03 5.15
C LYS A 341 -17.70 13.03 4.54
N LEU A 342 -17.19 11.91 4.06
CA LEU A 342 -18.03 10.84 3.50
C LEU A 342 -18.91 10.18 4.58
N LEU A 343 -18.36 9.95 5.79
CA LEU A 343 -19.14 9.41 6.90
C LEU A 343 -20.26 10.36 7.36
N GLU A 344 -19.99 11.67 7.42
CA GLU A 344 -20.99 12.70 7.74
C GLU A 344 -22.17 12.68 6.74
N TRP A 345 -21.91 12.33 5.48
CA TRP A 345 -22.94 12.19 4.43
C TRP A 345 -23.56 10.79 4.36
N GLY A 346 -23.21 9.90 5.28
CA GLY A 346 -23.76 8.54 5.36
C GLY A 346 -23.25 7.59 4.28
N VAL A 347 -22.15 7.94 3.60
CA VAL A 347 -21.53 7.07 2.59
C VAL A 347 -20.87 5.87 3.26
N PRO A 348 -21.12 4.63 2.82
CA PRO A 348 -20.53 3.44 3.43
C PRO A 348 -19.05 3.30 3.06
N ILE A 349 -18.17 3.47 4.05
CA ILE A 349 -16.73 3.27 3.92
C ILE A 349 -16.21 2.30 4.97
N VAL A 350 -14.99 1.79 4.78
CA VAL A 350 -14.30 0.98 5.79
C VAL A 350 -13.90 1.86 6.97
N GLN A 351 -14.21 1.38 8.17
CA GLN A 351 -13.87 2.00 9.44
C GLN A 351 -12.98 1.09 10.29
N PRO A 352 -12.09 1.67 11.13
CA PRO A 352 -11.67 3.08 11.12
C PRO A 352 -11.02 3.46 9.78
N ILE A 353 -10.92 4.77 9.50
CA ILE A 353 -10.25 5.26 8.30
C ILE A 353 -8.79 4.80 8.32
N GLY A 354 -8.31 4.25 7.20
CA GLY A 354 -6.95 3.75 7.05
C GLY A 354 -5.91 4.82 6.69
N GLY A 355 -4.67 4.39 6.39
CA GLY A 355 -3.54 5.30 6.23
C GLY A 355 -3.45 5.99 4.87
N HIS A 356 -3.58 5.24 3.78
CA HIS A 356 -3.24 5.75 2.44
C HIS A 356 -4.44 6.05 1.56
N ALA A 357 -5.63 5.65 1.95
CA ALA A 357 -6.82 5.73 1.13
C ALA A 357 -8.10 5.71 1.96
N VAL A 358 -9.18 6.23 1.40
CA VAL A 358 -10.54 5.91 1.83
C VAL A 358 -11.03 4.74 0.99
N PHE A 359 -11.66 3.76 1.63
CA PHE A 359 -12.18 2.57 0.95
C PHE A 359 -13.70 2.54 1.03
N LEU A 360 -14.35 2.66 -0.13
CA LEU A 360 -15.80 2.57 -0.24
C LEU A 360 -16.23 1.11 -0.18
N ASP A 361 -17.29 0.80 0.57
CA ASP A 361 -17.89 -0.54 0.66
C ASP A 361 -18.89 -0.74 -0.48
N ALA A 362 -18.44 -1.35 -1.58
CA ALA A 362 -19.25 -1.52 -2.79
C ALA A 362 -20.45 -2.46 -2.60
N ARG A 363 -20.42 -3.39 -1.63
CA ARG A 363 -21.57 -4.23 -1.31
C ARG A 363 -22.71 -3.41 -0.70
N ARG A 364 -22.38 -2.44 0.14
CA ARG A 364 -23.38 -1.53 0.72
C ARG A 364 -23.81 -0.46 -0.27
N PHE A 365 -22.93 -0.06 -1.19
CA PHE A 365 -23.28 0.83 -2.30
C PHE A 365 -24.29 0.20 -3.24
N TYR A 366 -24.04 -1.05 -3.65
CA TYR A 366 -24.82 -1.75 -4.68
C TYR A 366 -25.33 -3.12 -4.19
N PRO A 367 -26.22 -3.15 -3.19
CA PRO A 367 -26.74 -4.42 -2.65
C PRO A 367 -27.51 -5.24 -3.69
N HIS A 368 -27.96 -4.62 -4.79
CA HIS A 368 -28.67 -5.25 -5.90
C HIS A 368 -27.73 -5.82 -6.98
N ILE A 369 -26.42 -5.53 -6.93
CA ILE A 369 -25.44 -6.09 -7.88
C ILE A 369 -24.71 -7.27 -7.20
N PRO A 370 -24.93 -8.52 -7.66
CA PRO A 370 -24.25 -9.67 -7.10
C PRO A 370 -22.76 -9.64 -7.41
N GLN A 371 -21.98 -10.33 -6.60
CA GLN A 371 -20.52 -10.25 -6.63
C GLN A 371 -19.89 -10.72 -7.96
N ASP A 372 -20.52 -11.67 -8.65
CA ASP A 372 -20.14 -12.14 -9.99
C ASP A 372 -20.40 -11.11 -11.12
N GLN A 373 -21.05 -9.99 -10.78
CA GLN A 373 -21.26 -8.84 -11.67
C GLN A 373 -20.38 -7.64 -11.29
N PHE A 374 -19.36 -7.86 -10.48
CA PHE A 374 -18.26 -6.94 -10.17
C PHE A 374 -18.70 -5.57 -9.60
N PRO A 375 -19.41 -5.52 -8.46
CA PRO A 375 -19.95 -4.27 -7.91
C PRO A 375 -18.86 -3.22 -7.63
N ALA A 376 -17.68 -3.61 -7.15
CA ALA A 376 -16.57 -2.66 -6.92
C ALA A 376 -15.99 -2.09 -8.23
N GLN A 377 -15.90 -2.90 -9.30
CA GLN A 377 -15.48 -2.40 -10.61
C GLN A 377 -16.53 -1.46 -11.20
N THR A 378 -17.82 -1.80 -11.04
CA THR A 378 -18.93 -0.93 -11.44
C THR A 378 -18.83 0.42 -10.73
N LEU A 379 -18.63 0.43 -9.41
CA LEU A 379 -18.52 1.68 -8.63
C LEU A 379 -17.34 2.53 -9.07
N ALA A 380 -16.17 1.92 -9.32
CA ALA A 380 -14.99 2.64 -9.81
C ALA A 380 -15.25 3.29 -11.19
N ALA A 381 -15.96 2.60 -12.09
CA ALA A 381 -16.31 3.12 -13.41
C ALA A 381 -17.36 4.23 -13.33
N GLU A 382 -18.44 4.06 -12.55
CA GLU A 382 -19.50 5.07 -12.40
C GLU A 382 -18.97 6.34 -11.71
N LEU A 383 -18.09 6.20 -10.71
CA LEU A 383 -17.44 7.34 -10.06
C LEU A 383 -16.62 8.17 -11.07
N TYR A 384 -15.83 7.50 -11.92
CA TYR A 384 -15.07 8.22 -12.96
C TYR A 384 -16.00 8.91 -13.95
N ILE A 385 -17.05 8.25 -14.43
CA ILE A 385 -18.03 8.82 -15.36
C ILE A 385 -18.70 10.05 -14.75
N GLY A 386 -19.12 9.98 -13.49
CA GLY A 386 -19.76 11.08 -12.78
C GLY A 386 -18.85 12.28 -12.56
N SER A 387 -17.67 12.06 -11.99
CA SER A 387 -16.83 13.12 -11.42
C SER A 387 -15.47 13.33 -12.09
N GLY A 388 -14.99 12.39 -12.91
CA GLY A 388 -13.62 12.40 -13.43
C GLY A 388 -12.57 11.92 -12.41
N VAL A 389 -12.99 11.41 -11.25
CA VAL A 389 -12.12 10.82 -10.24
C VAL A 389 -11.82 9.36 -10.61
N ARG A 390 -10.55 9.04 -10.82
CA ARG A 390 -10.10 7.67 -11.09
C ARG A 390 -9.82 6.93 -9.78
N ALA A 391 -10.52 5.85 -9.53
CA ALA A 391 -10.38 4.98 -8.36
C ALA A 391 -9.99 3.56 -8.75
N MET A 392 -9.70 2.71 -7.76
CA MET A 392 -9.25 1.33 -7.97
C MET A 392 -10.17 0.32 -7.30
N GLU A 393 -10.59 -0.69 -8.06
CA GLU A 393 -11.29 -1.87 -7.55
C GLU A 393 -10.40 -2.71 -6.61
N ARG A 394 -10.98 -3.20 -5.52
CA ARG A 394 -10.39 -4.11 -4.53
C ARG A 394 -11.39 -5.19 -4.09
N GLY A 395 -11.86 -5.98 -5.04
CA GLY A 395 -12.83 -7.04 -4.83
C GLY A 395 -12.51 -8.25 -5.72
N VAL A 396 -13.51 -8.81 -6.38
CA VAL A 396 -13.39 -10.03 -7.20
C VAL A 396 -12.37 -9.88 -8.34
N VAL A 397 -12.29 -8.71 -8.98
CA VAL A 397 -11.32 -8.52 -10.08
C VAL A 397 -9.90 -8.60 -9.54
N SER A 398 -9.58 -7.91 -8.43
CA SER A 398 -8.28 -7.97 -7.75
C SER A 398 -7.98 -9.35 -7.15
N ALA A 399 -8.98 -10.07 -6.63
CA ALA A 399 -8.80 -11.39 -6.05
C ALA A 399 -8.36 -12.44 -7.08
N GLY A 400 -8.78 -12.25 -8.33
CA GLY A 400 -8.41 -13.12 -9.44
C GLY A 400 -9.16 -14.44 -9.47
N ARG A 401 -8.54 -15.46 -10.08
CA ARG A 401 -9.07 -16.82 -10.13
C ARG A 401 -8.29 -17.76 -9.23
N ASP A 402 -8.95 -18.79 -8.76
CA ASP A 402 -8.29 -19.91 -8.13
C ASP A 402 -7.47 -20.68 -9.18
N PRO A 403 -6.17 -20.94 -8.96
CA PRO A 403 -5.32 -21.58 -9.95
C PRO A 403 -5.65 -23.07 -10.15
N VAL A 404 -6.37 -23.70 -9.23
CA VAL A 404 -6.73 -25.13 -9.30
C VAL A 404 -8.08 -25.31 -9.98
N THR A 405 -9.12 -24.57 -9.50
CA THR A 405 -10.49 -24.75 -10.02
C THR A 405 -10.80 -23.87 -11.23
N GLY A 406 -10.05 -22.76 -11.42
CA GLY A 406 -10.33 -21.76 -12.44
C GLY A 406 -11.48 -20.81 -12.10
N ASP A 407 -12.16 -21.01 -10.97
CA ASP A 407 -13.28 -20.19 -10.54
C ASP A 407 -12.84 -18.81 -10.05
N HIS A 408 -13.75 -17.85 -10.02
CA HIS A 408 -13.50 -16.57 -9.36
C HIS A 408 -13.26 -16.79 -7.87
N ARG A 409 -12.22 -16.15 -7.33
CA ARG A 409 -12.07 -15.99 -5.89
C ARG A 409 -13.02 -14.88 -5.45
N TYR A 410 -13.94 -15.20 -4.54
CA TYR A 410 -14.90 -14.26 -3.96
C TYR A 410 -14.41 -13.80 -2.59
N PRO A 411 -13.74 -12.63 -2.49
CA PRO A 411 -13.29 -12.12 -1.20
C PRO A 411 -14.46 -11.71 -0.32
N LYS A 412 -14.26 -11.71 1.00
CA LYS A 412 -15.28 -11.20 1.95
C LYS A 412 -15.52 -9.70 1.77
N LEU A 413 -14.51 -8.95 1.30
CA LEU A 413 -14.57 -7.51 1.06
C LEU A 413 -14.70 -7.19 -0.43
N GLU A 414 -15.61 -6.29 -0.78
CA GLU A 414 -15.76 -5.69 -2.11
C GLU A 414 -15.58 -4.18 -1.97
N LEU A 415 -14.39 -3.68 -2.27
CA LEU A 415 -14.04 -2.31 -1.96
C LEU A 415 -13.65 -1.52 -3.22
N VAL A 416 -13.86 -0.21 -3.16
CA VAL A 416 -13.23 0.75 -4.08
C VAL A 416 -12.28 1.63 -3.29
N ARG A 417 -11.04 1.66 -3.72
CA ARG A 417 -9.98 2.39 -3.06
C ARG A 417 -9.77 3.75 -3.69
N LEU A 418 -9.93 4.81 -2.90
CA LEU A 418 -9.59 6.20 -3.22
C LEU A 418 -8.22 6.49 -2.63
N THR A 419 -7.16 6.17 -3.38
CA THR A 419 -5.78 6.28 -2.88
C THR A 419 -5.26 7.69 -3.07
N ILE A 420 -4.88 8.38 -2.00
CA ILE A 420 -4.41 9.76 -2.07
C ILE A 420 -2.88 9.77 -2.26
N PRO A 421 -2.35 10.26 -3.41
CA PRO A 421 -0.92 10.47 -3.61
C PRO A 421 -0.36 11.48 -2.60
N ARG A 422 0.85 11.24 -2.11
CA ARG A 422 1.49 12.10 -1.10
C ARG A 422 1.93 13.42 -1.71
N ARG A 423 1.56 14.55 -1.06
CA ARG A 423 1.97 15.92 -1.43
C ARG A 423 1.46 16.39 -2.81
N VAL A 424 0.36 15.83 -3.33
CA VAL A 424 -0.14 16.11 -4.69
C VAL A 424 -1.41 16.95 -4.67
N TYR A 425 -2.45 16.45 -4.04
CA TYR A 425 -3.77 17.07 -4.05
C TYR A 425 -4.00 17.98 -2.85
N THR A 426 -4.78 19.05 -3.06
CA THR A 426 -5.23 19.98 -2.03
C THR A 426 -6.57 19.56 -1.44
N GLN A 427 -7.00 20.26 -0.37
CA GLN A 427 -8.33 20.05 0.22
C GLN A 427 -9.45 20.20 -0.81
N ALA A 428 -9.37 21.17 -1.73
CA ALA A 428 -10.38 21.37 -2.79
C ALA A 428 -10.56 20.13 -3.67
N HIS A 429 -9.47 19.39 -3.97
CA HIS A 429 -9.57 18.13 -4.71
C HIS A 429 -10.28 17.04 -3.88
N MET A 430 -10.10 17.04 -2.56
CA MET A 430 -10.80 16.11 -1.67
C MET A 430 -12.30 16.46 -1.57
N ASP A 431 -12.65 17.76 -1.58
CA ASP A 431 -14.03 18.20 -1.60
C ASP A 431 -14.74 17.75 -2.89
N VAL A 432 -14.14 17.98 -4.06
CA VAL A 432 -14.67 17.51 -5.34
C VAL A 432 -14.78 15.99 -5.39
N THR A 433 -13.80 15.28 -4.82
CA THR A 433 -13.86 13.82 -4.71
C THR A 433 -15.02 13.37 -3.86
N ALA A 434 -15.22 14.00 -2.69
CA ALA A 434 -16.34 13.67 -1.80
C ALA A 434 -17.70 13.89 -2.47
N GLU A 435 -17.89 15.04 -3.14
CA GLU A 435 -19.12 15.35 -3.90
C GLU A 435 -19.38 14.33 -5.01
N GLY A 436 -18.34 13.91 -5.74
CA GLY A 436 -18.49 12.87 -6.77
C GLY A 436 -18.88 11.50 -6.20
N VAL A 437 -18.36 11.15 -5.02
CA VAL A 437 -18.75 9.91 -4.31
C VAL A 437 -20.19 10.01 -3.78
N GLU A 438 -20.59 11.16 -3.24
CA GLU A 438 -21.95 11.40 -2.78
C GLU A 438 -22.97 11.31 -3.93
N GLU A 439 -22.66 11.92 -5.10
CA GLU A 439 -23.48 11.79 -6.29
C GLU A 439 -23.64 10.32 -6.72
N ALA A 440 -22.54 9.55 -6.72
CA ALA A 440 -22.59 8.13 -7.02
C ALA A 440 -23.43 7.34 -6.00
N TRP A 441 -23.39 7.73 -4.71
CA TRP A 441 -24.19 7.15 -3.65
C TRP A 441 -25.71 7.41 -3.83
N TRP A 442 -26.08 8.64 -4.11
CA TRP A 442 -27.49 8.99 -4.37
C TRP A 442 -28.08 8.29 -5.60
N ASN A 443 -27.25 8.06 -6.62
CA ASN A 443 -27.65 7.40 -7.85
C ASN A 443 -27.41 5.87 -7.82
N ALA A 444 -27.10 5.29 -6.68
CA ALA A 444 -26.66 3.89 -6.55
C ALA A 444 -27.66 2.88 -7.17
N SER A 445 -28.97 3.09 -7.02
CA SER A 445 -30.01 2.20 -7.54
C SER A 445 -30.06 2.11 -9.08
N ALA A 446 -29.53 3.12 -9.78
CA ALA A 446 -29.48 3.16 -11.24
C ALA A 446 -28.30 2.36 -11.83
N ALA A 447 -27.29 2.03 -11.02
CA ALA A 447 -26.12 1.31 -11.48
C ALA A 447 -26.46 -0.10 -11.95
N ARG A 448 -25.74 -0.56 -12.98
CA ARG A 448 -25.87 -1.93 -13.54
C ARG A 448 -24.54 -2.64 -13.42
N GLY A 449 -24.60 -3.94 -13.13
CA GLY A 449 -23.42 -4.79 -13.05
C GLY A 449 -22.68 -4.88 -14.38
N LEU A 450 -21.50 -5.43 -14.32
CA LEU A 450 -20.61 -5.64 -15.47
C LEU A 450 -20.51 -7.13 -15.80
N LYS A 451 -20.17 -7.41 -17.06
CA LYS A 451 -19.81 -8.74 -17.56
C LYS A 451 -18.37 -8.70 -18.02
N LEU A 452 -17.54 -9.62 -17.54
CA LEU A 452 -16.15 -9.79 -17.97
C LEU A 452 -16.12 -10.34 -19.41
N VAL A 453 -15.42 -9.66 -20.32
CA VAL A 453 -15.29 -10.06 -21.74
C VAL A 453 -13.85 -10.42 -22.11
N TYR A 454 -12.87 -9.96 -21.34
CA TYR A 454 -11.46 -10.31 -21.50
C TYR A 454 -10.73 -10.27 -20.18
N GLU A 455 -9.84 -11.23 -19.93
CA GLU A 455 -8.91 -11.19 -18.82
C GLU A 455 -7.56 -11.85 -19.19
N PRO A 456 -6.42 -11.30 -18.74
CA PRO A 456 -5.13 -11.96 -18.83
C PRO A 456 -5.01 -13.04 -17.75
N LYS A 457 -4.06 -13.96 -17.93
CA LYS A 457 -3.81 -15.08 -17.00
C LYS A 457 -3.47 -14.61 -15.57
N TYR A 458 -2.69 -13.53 -15.44
CA TYR A 458 -2.20 -13.02 -14.15
C TYR A 458 -2.62 -11.58 -13.92
N LEU A 459 -2.87 -11.20 -12.65
CA LEU A 459 -3.16 -9.83 -12.22
C LEU A 459 -4.19 -9.14 -13.13
N ARG A 460 -5.31 -9.82 -13.38
CA ARG A 460 -6.31 -9.41 -14.39
C ARG A 460 -6.82 -7.99 -14.23
N PHE A 461 -6.83 -7.44 -12.99
CA PHE A 461 -7.30 -6.07 -12.73
C PHE A 461 -6.54 -5.00 -13.52
N PHE A 462 -5.31 -5.25 -13.97
CA PHE A 462 -4.58 -4.31 -14.82
C PHE A 462 -5.10 -4.22 -16.26
N GLN A 463 -5.65 -5.32 -16.81
CA GLN A 463 -5.94 -5.42 -18.24
C GLN A 463 -7.31 -6.01 -18.57
N ALA A 464 -8.06 -6.48 -17.60
CA ALA A 464 -9.41 -7.02 -17.82
C ALA A 464 -10.30 -5.99 -18.50
N ARG A 465 -11.23 -6.47 -19.34
CA ARG A 465 -12.23 -5.64 -20.02
C ARG A 465 -13.63 -6.15 -19.73
N PHE A 466 -14.53 -5.22 -19.62
CA PHE A 466 -15.92 -5.50 -19.25
C PHE A 466 -16.88 -4.80 -20.21
N GLU A 467 -18.14 -5.27 -20.19
CA GLU A 467 -19.29 -4.65 -20.83
C GLU A 467 -20.40 -4.47 -19.78
N ARG A 468 -21.25 -3.48 -19.95
CA ARG A 468 -22.43 -3.32 -19.11
C ARG A 468 -23.42 -4.47 -19.34
N LYS A 469 -24.08 -4.92 -18.27
CA LYS A 469 -25.20 -5.87 -18.35
C LYS A 469 -26.51 -5.18 -18.66
#